data_eb5339bea83e1dfbf86dc207e8948d99
#
_entry.id   eb5339bea83e1dfbf86dc207e8948d99
#
_cell.length_a   1.000
_cell.length_b   1.000
_cell.length_c   1.000
_cell.angle_alpha   90.00
_cell.angle_beta   90.00
_cell.angle_gamma   90.00
#
_symmetry.space_group_name_H-M   'P 1'
#
loop_
_entity.id
_entity.type
_entity.pdbx_description
1 polymer ?
#
loop_
_entity_poly.entity_id
_entity_poly.type
_entity_poly.pdbx_seq_one_letter_code
_entity_poly.pdbx_strand_id
1 'polypeptide(L)'
;MSEVQNLHDFPPAPNLGVDGKLNPRKFSAASPEMKGQALFFGKAQCSTCHPAPYYTDNLMHNLQVERFFQPQMINGLMATAQGPIKTFPLRGVKDSPPYLHDGRLLTLEDTVEFFNLILELRLSESEKQSLVAFMQQL
;
A
#
# COMPACT_ATOMS: atom_id res chain seq x y z
N MET A 1 14.91 9.94 12.86
CA MET A 1 13.83 9.86 13.84
C MET A 1 12.72 8.97 13.29
N SER A 2 12.15 8.13 14.08
CA SER A 2 11.01 7.33 13.66
C SER A 2 9.77 8.21 13.58
N GLU A 3 9.07 8.11 12.50
CA GLU A 3 7.82 8.82 12.27
C GLU A 3 6.63 8.04 12.82
N VAL A 4 6.83 6.75 13.10
CA VAL A 4 5.76 5.89 13.58
C VAL A 4 6.06 5.52 15.02
N GLN A 5 5.30 6.05 15.93
CA GLN A 5 5.54 5.87 17.35
C GLN A 5 4.70 4.74 17.92
N ASN A 6 3.40 4.75 17.62
CA ASN A 6 2.48 3.75 18.12
C ASN A 6 1.16 3.85 17.35
N LEU A 7 0.24 2.93 17.62
CA LEU A 7 -1.04 2.90 16.92
C LEU A 7 -1.95 4.10 17.19
N HIS A 8 -1.69 4.83 18.26
CA HIS A 8 -2.49 6.01 18.57
C HIS A 8 -2.20 7.18 17.63
N ASP A 9 -1.08 7.11 16.91
CA ASP A 9 -0.71 8.14 15.94
C ASP A 9 -1.46 8.03 14.63
N PHE A 10 -2.31 7.00 14.48
CA PHE A 10 -3.01 6.70 13.24
C PHE A 10 -4.52 6.87 13.40
N PRO A 11 -5.23 7.06 12.27
CA PRO A 11 -6.68 7.08 12.31
C PRO A 11 -7.26 5.79 12.89
N PRO A 12 -8.44 5.87 13.52
CA PRO A 12 -9.08 4.67 14.05
C PRO A 12 -9.33 3.63 12.97
N ALA A 13 -9.08 2.37 13.32
CA ALA A 13 -9.37 1.23 12.44
C ALA A 13 -10.09 0.18 13.29
N PRO A 14 -11.41 0.33 13.48
CA PRO A 14 -12.15 -0.48 14.44
C PRO A 14 -12.26 -1.95 14.08
N ASN A 15 -11.99 -2.30 12.82
CA ASN A 15 -12.08 -3.68 12.36
C ASN A 15 -10.75 -4.44 12.49
N LEU A 16 -9.70 -3.77 12.98
CA LEU A 16 -8.40 -4.38 13.18
C LEU A 16 -8.17 -4.69 14.65
N GLY A 17 -7.40 -5.76 14.90
CA GLY A 17 -6.90 -6.06 16.24
C GLY A 17 -5.64 -5.26 16.57
N VAL A 18 -5.09 -5.51 17.75
CA VAL A 18 -3.86 -4.84 18.21
C VAL A 18 -2.65 -5.19 17.35
N ASP A 19 -2.70 -6.35 16.68
CA ASP A 19 -1.65 -6.76 15.74
C ASP A 19 -1.76 -6.07 14.37
N GLY A 20 -2.78 -5.24 14.18
CA GLY A 20 -3.02 -4.55 12.92
C GLY A 20 -3.72 -5.41 11.87
N LYS A 21 -4.08 -6.64 12.19
CA LYS A 21 -4.76 -7.54 11.27
C LYS A 21 -6.25 -7.57 11.53
N LEU A 22 -7.01 -8.03 10.54
CA LEU A 22 -8.47 -8.08 10.64
C LEU A 22 -8.92 -8.95 11.83
N ASN A 23 -9.93 -8.45 12.53
CA ASN A 23 -10.51 -9.19 13.64
C ASN A 23 -11.29 -10.40 13.08
N PRO A 24 -10.87 -11.64 13.39
CA PRO A 24 -11.52 -12.83 12.81
C PRO A 24 -12.97 -13.03 13.29
N ARG A 25 -13.39 -12.30 14.30
CA ARG A 25 -14.80 -12.32 14.73
C ARG A 25 -15.70 -11.48 13.83
N LYS A 26 -15.13 -10.55 13.08
CA LYS A 26 -15.88 -9.64 12.22
C LYS A 26 -15.85 -10.05 10.74
N PHE A 27 -14.90 -10.87 10.34
CA PHE A 27 -14.72 -11.26 8.94
C PHE A 27 -14.59 -12.77 8.85
N SER A 28 -15.37 -13.39 7.96
CA SER A 28 -15.21 -14.82 7.67
C SER A 28 -13.96 -15.05 6.83
N ALA A 29 -13.43 -16.27 6.90
CA ALA A 29 -12.26 -16.64 6.09
C ALA A 29 -12.52 -16.53 4.58
N ALA A 30 -13.78 -16.62 4.17
CA ALA A 30 -14.17 -16.52 2.76
C ALA A 30 -14.45 -15.09 2.31
N SER A 31 -14.41 -14.10 3.22
CA SER A 31 -14.68 -12.72 2.85
C SER A 31 -13.57 -12.16 1.95
N PRO A 32 -13.91 -11.19 1.07
CA PRO A 32 -12.87 -10.57 0.25
C PRO A 32 -11.80 -9.88 1.09
N GLU A 33 -12.18 -9.27 2.22
CA GLU A 33 -11.23 -8.63 3.13
C GLU A 33 -10.19 -9.63 3.64
N MET A 34 -10.63 -10.80 4.11
CA MET A 34 -9.70 -11.82 4.61
C MET A 34 -8.85 -12.43 3.49
N LYS A 35 -9.42 -12.60 2.31
CA LYS A 35 -8.64 -13.04 1.15
C LYS A 35 -7.59 -11.99 0.78
N GLY A 36 -7.97 -10.72 0.84
CA GLY A 36 -7.05 -9.62 0.59
C GLY A 36 -5.92 -9.57 1.61
N GLN A 37 -6.23 -9.82 2.88
CA GLN A 37 -5.20 -9.89 3.92
C GLN A 37 -4.20 -11.02 3.61
N ALA A 38 -4.69 -12.19 3.26
CA ALA A 38 -3.82 -13.31 2.91
C ALA A 38 -2.92 -12.98 1.71
N LEU A 39 -3.46 -12.30 0.71
CA LEU A 39 -2.67 -11.86 -0.46
C LEU A 39 -1.63 -10.81 -0.06
N PHE A 40 -2.00 -9.87 0.78
CA PHE A 40 -1.11 -8.79 1.23
C PHE A 40 0.12 -9.37 1.93
N PHE A 41 -0.08 -10.37 2.78
CA PHE A 41 1.02 -11.02 3.51
C PHE A 41 1.61 -12.22 2.77
N GLY A 42 1.15 -12.51 1.56
CA GLY A 42 1.62 -13.65 0.76
C GLY A 42 1.93 -13.27 -0.66
N LYS A 43 1.10 -13.70 -1.61
CA LYS A 43 1.36 -13.59 -3.05
C LYS A 43 1.69 -12.17 -3.51
N ALA A 44 0.99 -11.16 -2.97
CA ALA A 44 1.20 -9.78 -3.39
C ALA A 44 2.44 -9.14 -2.77
N GLN A 45 3.04 -9.76 -1.74
CA GLN A 45 4.29 -9.35 -1.12
C GLN A 45 4.28 -7.92 -0.55
N CYS A 46 3.10 -7.37 -0.30
CA CYS A 46 2.99 -6.00 0.19
C CYS A 46 3.60 -5.85 1.58
N SER A 47 3.49 -6.89 2.43
CA SER A 47 4.01 -6.86 3.78
C SER A 47 5.54 -6.83 3.85
N THR A 48 6.23 -7.10 2.74
CA THR A 48 7.69 -7.00 2.69
C THR A 48 8.15 -5.57 3.02
N CYS A 49 7.41 -4.57 2.55
CA CYS A 49 7.69 -3.17 2.86
C CYS A 49 6.68 -2.57 3.84
N HIS A 50 5.50 -3.15 3.92
CA HIS A 50 4.42 -2.65 4.76
C HIS A 50 4.00 -3.66 5.83
N PRO A 51 4.90 -4.02 6.78
CA PRO A 51 4.54 -4.98 7.82
C PRO A 51 3.55 -4.41 8.83
N ALA A 52 2.68 -5.28 9.34
CA ALA A 52 1.78 -4.91 10.43
C ALA A 52 2.59 -4.68 11.72
N PRO A 53 2.10 -3.90 12.67
CA PRO A 53 0.79 -3.26 12.71
C PRO A 53 0.75 -1.86 12.09
N TYR A 54 1.91 -1.28 11.77
CA TYR A 54 1.99 0.09 11.27
C TYR A 54 1.86 0.17 9.76
N TYR A 55 2.10 -0.94 9.07
CA TYR A 55 2.07 -1.04 7.62
C TYR A 55 3.10 -0.12 6.94
N THR A 56 4.25 0.00 7.57
CA THR A 56 5.46 0.59 7.02
C THR A 56 6.68 -0.05 7.67
N ASP A 57 7.77 -0.14 6.91
CA ASP A 57 9.07 -0.50 7.46
C ASP A 57 9.92 0.73 7.75
N ASN A 58 9.39 1.90 7.45
CA ASN A 58 10.05 3.20 7.62
C ASN A 58 11.38 3.30 6.86
N LEU A 59 11.50 2.55 5.78
CA LEU A 59 12.69 2.51 4.94
C LEU A 59 12.40 3.12 3.56
N MET A 60 13.41 3.13 2.71
CA MET A 60 13.27 3.56 1.32
C MET A 60 13.59 2.39 0.40
N HIS A 61 12.86 2.29 -0.71
CA HIS A 61 13.03 1.22 -1.67
C HIS A 61 13.02 1.79 -3.09
N ASN A 62 13.91 1.27 -3.93
CA ASN A 62 13.93 1.64 -5.33
C ASN A 62 13.11 0.63 -6.14
N LEU A 63 11.91 1.04 -6.52
CA LEU A 63 10.99 0.22 -7.31
C LEU A 63 11.14 0.47 -8.80
N GLN A 64 12.09 1.32 -9.19
CA GLN A 64 12.35 1.69 -10.58
C GLN A 64 11.09 2.25 -11.26
N VAL A 65 10.34 3.06 -10.50
CA VAL A 65 9.08 3.63 -11.01
C VAL A 65 9.30 4.60 -12.17
N GLU A 66 10.51 5.09 -12.33
CA GLU A 66 10.87 5.97 -13.45
C GLU A 66 10.62 5.30 -14.80
N ARG A 67 10.55 3.99 -14.86
CA ARG A 67 10.21 3.27 -16.10
C ARG A 67 8.82 3.64 -16.62
N PHE A 68 7.96 4.13 -15.75
CA PHE A 68 6.56 4.39 -16.05
C PHE A 68 6.23 5.87 -16.08
N PHE A 69 7.22 6.73 -15.82
CA PHE A 69 6.99 8.16 -15.69
C PHE A 69 7.78 8.93 -16.75
N GLN A 70 7.16 9.97 -17.26
CA GLN A 70 7.84 10.88 -18.16
C GLN A 70 8.77 11.80 -17.37
N PRO A 71 9.95 12.09 -17.87
CA PRO A 71 10.80 13.11 -17.26
C PRO A 71 10.11 14.47 -17.23
N GLN A 72 10.39 15.26 -16.21
CA GLN A 72 9.81 16.58 -16.03
C GLN A 72 10.92 17.62 -16.01
N MET A 73 10.61 18.82 -16.49
CA MET A 73 11.51 19.95 -16.39
C MET A 73 11.25 20.70 -15.10
N ILE A 74 12.29 20.85 -14.27
CA ILE A 74 12.22 21.58 -13.01
C ILE A 74 13.35 22.60 -13.03
N ASN A 75 13.01 23.88 -12.96
CA ASN A 75 14.00 24.98 -12.98
C ASN A 75 14.96 24.89 -14.16
N GLY A 76 14.43 24.51 -15.34
CA GLY A 76 15.22 24.39 -16.54
C GLY A 76 16.04 23.11 -16.66
N LEU A 77 15.96 22.23 -15.69
CA LEU A 77 16.69 20.96 -15.69
C LEU A 77 15.73 19.78 -15.86
N MET A 78 16.15 18.79 -16.62
CA MET A 78 15.40 17.57 -16.77
C MET A 78 15.49 16.75 -15.48
N ALA A 79 14.33 16.42 -14.91
CA ALA A 79 14.25 15.58 -13.72
C ALA A 79 13.36 14.38 -13.98
N THR A 80 13.72 13.24 -13.41
CA THR A 80 12.91 12.02 -13.47
C THR A 80 12.41 11.67 -12.09
N ALA A 81 11.27 11.00 -12.01
CA ALA A 81 10.75 10.45 -10.75
C ALA A 81 11.50 9.14 -10.49
N GLN A 82 12.66 9.25 -9.88
CA GLN A 82 13.59 8.13 -9.81
C GLN A 82 14.10 7.89 -8.40
N GLY A 83 14.79 6.76 -8.29
CA GLY A 83 15.51 6.39 -7.08
C GLY A 83 14.60 5.83 -5.99
N PRO A 84 15.15 5.69 -4.79
CA PRO A 84 14.41 5.15 -3.67
C PRO A 84 13.24 6.03 -3.25
N ILE A 85 12.13 5.38 -2.91
CA ILE A 85 10.91 6.03 -2.43
C ILE A 85 10.66 5.54 -1.00
N LYS A 86 10.28 6.45 -0.12
CA LYS A 86 9.95 6.09 1.26
C LYS A 86 8.67 5.26 1.31
N THR A 87 8.69 4.23 2.13
CA THR A 87 7.50 3.42 2.44
C THR A 87 6.62 4.20 3.42
N PHE A 88 5.46 4.66 2.95
CA PHE A 88 4.51 5.34 3.82
C PHE A 88 3.64 4.32 4.56
N PRO A 89 3.17 4.67 5.79
CA PRO A 89 2.22 3.83 6.49
C PRO A 89 0.91 3.72 5.71
N LEU A 90 0.35 2.51 5.64
CA LEU A 90 -0.92 2.30 4.96
C LEU A 90 -2.14 2.46 5.89
N ARG A 91 -1.92 2.73 7.19
CA ARG A 91 -3.03 3.00 8.11
C ARG A 91 -3.78 4.25 7.63
N GLY A 92 -5.09 4.11 7.44
CA GLY A 92 -5.91 5.22 6.95
C GLY A 92 -5.78 5.51 5.46
N VAL A 93 -5.18 4.61 4.70
CA VAL A 93 -4.86 4.86 3.28
C VAL A 93 -6.10 5.17 2.44
N LYS A 94 -7.24 4.60 2.79
CA LYS A 94 -8.50 4.86 2.05
C LYS A 94 -8.91 6.32 2.05
N ASP A 95 -8.46 7.08 3.04
CA ASP A 95 -8.84 8.48 3.23
C ASP A 95 -7.78 9.46 2.73
N SER A 96 -6.77 8.97 2.04
CA SER A 96 -5.60 9.78 1.68
C SER A 96 -5.25 9.76 0.19
N PRO A 97 -6.23 9.80 -0.74
CA PRO A 97 -5.87 9.96 -2.15
C PRO A 97 -5.36 11.39 -2.40
N PRO A 98 -4.54 11.62 -3.42
CA PRO A 98 -4.01 10.65 -4.37
C PRO A 98 -2.81 9.88 -3.80
N TYR A 99 -2.47 8.78 -4.47
CA TYR A 99 -1.49 7.82 -3.98
C TYR A 99 -0.18 7.90 -4.75
N LEU A 100 0.85 7.23 -4.22
CA LEU A 100 2.23 7.26 -4.66
C LEU A 100 2.90 8.58 -4.26
N HIS A 101 4.22 8.62 -4.34
CA HIS A 101 5.02 9.77 -3.85
C HIS A 101 4.70 11.08 -4.57
N ASP A 102 4.21 11.03 -5.80
CA ASP A 102 3.88 12.22 -6.59
C ASP A 102 2.37 12.39 -6.82
N GLY A 103 1.54 11.53 -6.22
CA GLY A 103 0.09 11.65 -6.30
C GLY A 103 -0.52 11.27 -7.64
N ARG A 104 0.14 10.44 -8.45
CA ARG A 104 -0.34 10.07 -9.78
C ARG A 104 -1.51 9.10 -9.76
N LEU A 105 -1.65 8.32 -8.70
CA LEU A 105 -2.65 7.28 -8.61
C LEU A 105 -3.84 7.80 -7.81
N LEU A 106 -5.02 7.76 -8.39
CA LEU A 106 -6.19 8.40 -7.83
C LEU A 106 -7.04 7.49 -6.95
N THR A 107 -6.92 6.16 -7.14
CA THR A 107 -7.74 5.19 -6.41
C THR A 107 -6.87 4.06 -5.88
N LEU A 108 -7.40 3.31 -4.90
CA LEU A 108 -6.72 2.10 -4.42
C LEU A 108 -6.66 1.04 -5.51
N GLU A 109 -7.66 0.96 -6.37
CA GLU A 109 -7.67 0.04 -7.51
C GLU A 109 -6.51 0.33 -8.45
N ASP A 110 -6.28 1.59 -8.76
CA ASP A 110 -5.15 2.00 -9.60
C ASP A 110 -3.82 1.67 -8.92
N THR A 111 -3.75 1.86 -7.61
CA THR A 111 -2.54 1.58 -6.82
C THR A 111 -2.22 0.09 -6.85
N VAL A 112 -3.21 -0.76 -6.63
CA VAL A 112 -3.01 -2.21 -6.68
C VAL A 112 -2.55 -2.64 -8.07
N GLU A 113 -3.18 -2.11 -9.13
CA GLU A 113 -2.77 -2.45 -10.50
C GLU A 113 -1.35 -1.99 -10.79
N PHE A 114 -0.99 -0.81 -10.34
CA PHE A 114 0.37 -0.28 -10.54
C PHE A 114 1.41 -1.25 -9.95
N PHE A 115 1.23 -1.66 -8.69
CA PHE A 115 2.16 -2.59 -8.07
C PHE A 115 2.09 -3.99 -8.67
N ASN A 116 0.91 -4.39 -9.15
CA ASN A 116 0.78 -5.64 -9.89
C ASN A 116 1.68 -5.65 -11.12
N LEU A 117 1.74 -4.52 -11.82
CA LEU A 117 2.56 -4.38 -13.02
C LEU A 117 4.05 -4.28 -12.71
N ILE A 118 4.43 -3.41 -11.78
CA ILE A 118 5.86 -3.18 -11.53
C ILE A 118 6.54 -4.35 -10.82
N LEU A 119 5.80 -5.12 -10.01
CA LEU A 119 6.33 -6.29 -9.31
C LEU A 119 5.99 -7.60 -10.01
N GLU A 120 5.29 -7.54 -11.14
CA GLU A 120 4.92 -8.71 -11.93
C GLU A 120 4.20 -9.78 -11.10
N LEU A 121 3.24 -9.35 -10.29
CA LEU A 121 2.56 -10.23 -9.33
C LEU A 121 1.56 -11.18 -9.99
N ARG A 122 1.07 -10.84 -11.17
CA ARG A 122 0.10 -11.64 -11.93
C ARG A 122 -1.17 -11.90 -11.13
N LEU A 123 -1.70 -10.86 -10.52
CA LEU A 123 -2.93 -10.93 -9.74
C LEU A 123 -4.14 -11.04 -10.70
N SER A 124 -5.10 -11.88 -10.34
CA SER A 124 -6.39 -11.92 -11.04
C SER A 124 -7.23 -10.70 -10.63
N GLU A 125 -8.28 -10.42 -11.39
CA GLU A 125 -9.20 -9.33 -11.05
C GLU A 125 -9.82 -9.54 -9.66
N SER A 126 -10.20 -10.75 -9.33
CA SER A 126 -10.74 -11.09 -8.02
C SER A 126 -9.71 -10.83 -6.91
N GLU A 127 -8.46 -11.19 -7.15
CA GLU A 127 -7.38 -10.96 -6.18
C GLU A 127 -7.14 -9.47 -5.97
N LYS A 128 -7.14 -8.68 -7.04
CA LYS A 128 -6.97 -7.24 -6.94
C LYS A 128 -8.11 -6.61 -6.12
N GLN A 129 -9.34 -7.02 -6.38
CA GLN A 129 -10.49 -6.54 -5.63
C GLN A 129 -10.41 -6.91 -4.15
N SER A 130 -9.95 -8.10 -3.85
CA SER A 130 -9.75 -8.55 -2.47
C SER A 130 -8.68 -7.71 -1.76
N LEU A 131 -7.59 -7.40 -2.44
CA LEU A 131 -6.55 -6.53 -1.87
C LEU A 131 -7.10 -5.14 -1.55
N VAL A 132 -7.87 -4.56 -2.47
CA VAL A 132 -8.51 -3.26 -2.23
C VAL A 132 -9.43 -3.34 -1.02
N ALA A 133 -10.25 -4.39 -0.93
CA ALA A 133 -11.17 -4.58 0.17
C ALA A 133 -10.44 -4.64 1.52
N PHE A 134 -9.29 -5.33 1.57
CA PHE A 134 -8.46 -5.35 2.76
C PHE A 134 -7.90 -3.97 3.08
N MET A 135 -7.32 -3.30 2.09
CA MET A 135 -6.69 -1.99 2.30
C MET A 135 -7.68 -0.93 2.79
N GLN A 136 -8.95 -1.06 2.42
CA GLN A 136 -10.00 -0.16 2.90
C GLN A 136 -10.26 -0.32 4.40
N GLN A 137 -9.80 -1.39 5.02
CA GLN A 137 -9.96 -1.60 6.45
C GLN A 137 -8.80 -1.02 7.27
N LEU A 138 -7.73 -0.63 6.64
CA LEU A 138 -6.58 -0.05 7.33
C LEU A 138 -6.84 1.42 7.65
#